data_99dcc966c87bd96280dc67d254bd9a9a
#
_entry.id   99dcc966c87bd96280dc67d254bd9a9a
#
_cell.length_a   1.000
_cell.length_b   1.000
_cell.length_c   1.000
_cell.angle_alpha   90.00
_cell.angle_beta   90.00
_cell.angle_gamma   90.00
#
_symmetry.space_group_name_H-M   'P 1'
#
loop_
_entity.id
_entity.type
_entity.pdbx_description
1 polymer ?
#
loop_
_entity_poly.entity_id
_entity_poly.type
_entity_poly.pdbx_seq_one_letter_code
_entity_poly.pdbx_strand_id
1 'polypeptide(L)'
;MKNAKKRVAAMFLAFLLVFCGSVITMDVVQTIPVFAASAVKLNKTKLTLKKGQTYQLKLSPDQKKVKWSSSKKNVVSVSKKGKLTAKKAGNATITAKVGKKKYTCKVTVKNKVATVLTTADKEKAEVLKLINKERKAQGLSSVKMDDTLNAAADVRAKEIRKSFSHTRPNGENCFSILQEKKYEVKYYVAGENIAAGYGNAASVMDGWMNSPGHRANILESSYNKVGIGYYYDANSTYRYYWVQIFAGTQ
;
A
#
# COMPACT_ATOMS: atom_id res chain seq x y z
N MET A 1 24.18 24.68 -27.68
CA MET A 1 24.08 26.15 -27.61
C MET A 1 23.62 26.50 -26.20
N LYS A 2 24.57 26.93 -25.44
CA LYS A 2 24.78 28.01 -24.46
C LYS A 2 23.66 28.31 -23.47
N ASN A 3 23.94 27.92 -22.23
CA ASN A 3 23.28 28.30 -20.99
C ASN A 3 23.32 29.82 -20.75
N ALA A 4 22.20 30.44 -20.41
CA ALA A 4 22.13 31.79 -19.88
C ALA A 4 21.78 31.74 -18.39
N LYS A 5 22.79 31.96 -17.54
CA LYS A 5 22.61 32.24 -16.10
C LYS A 5 22.15 33.69 -15.97
N LYS A 6 20.95 33.93 -15.48
CA LYS A 6 20.48 35.25 -15.08
C LYS A 6 21.04 35.60 -13.70
N ARG A 7 21.98 36.54 -13.66
CA ARG A 7 22.39 37.22 -12.45
C ARG A 7 21.45 38.42 -12.25
N VAL A 8 20.75 38.45 -11.13
CA VAL A 8 20.01 39.64 -10.68
C VAL A 8 20.99 40.53 -9.93
N ALA A 9 21.34 41.65 -10.53
CA ALA A 9 22.10 42.73 -9.88
C ALA A 9 21.11 43.65 -9.17
N ALA A 10 21.21 43.78 -7.86
CA ALA A 10 20.48 44.79 -7.09
C ALA A 10 21.20 46.12 -7.21
N MET A 11 20.58 47.10 -7.89
CA MET A 11 21.01 48.48 -7.92
C MET A 11 20.59 49.15 -6.62
N PHE A 12 21.56 49.63 -5.83
CA PHE A 12 21.30 50.52 -4.71
C PHE A 12 21.35 51.95 -5.20
N LEU A 13 20.26 52.69 -5.06
CA LEU A 13 20.16 54.15 -5.28
C LEU A 13 20.51 54.84 -3.97
N ALA A 14 21.66 55.49 -3.93
CA ALA A 14 22.05 56.32 -2.81
C ALA A 14 21.48 57.73 -2.97
N PHE A 15 20.59 58.16 -2.07
CA PHE A 15 20.13 59.55 -1.95
C PHE A 15 21.12 60.33 -1.06
N LEU A 16 21.82 61.28 -1.66
CA LEU A 16 22.67 62.23 -0.94
C LEU A 16 21.84 63.47 -0.57
N LEU A 17 21.51 63.63 0.71
CA LEU A 17 20.95 64.85 1.25
C LEU A 17 22.10 65.62 1.96
N VAL A 18 22.57 66.72 1.36
CA VAL A 18 23.48 67.62 1.99
C VAL A 18 22.67 68.64 2.79
N PHE A 19 22.76 68.57 4.14
CA PHE A 19 22.37 69.65 5.04
C PHE A 19 23.58 70.05 5.90
N CYS A 20 23.82 71.36 5.95
CA CYS A 20 24.91 71.98 6.59
C CYS A 20 25.05 71.68 8.10
N GLY A 21 26.18 71.17 8.53
CA GLY A 21 26.62 71.22 9.94
C GLY A 21 26.23 69.99 10.79
N SER A 22 27.04 69.00 10.74
CA SER A 22 27.24 67.82 11.62
C SER A 22 27.19 66.52 10.87
N VAL A 23 28.37 65.95 10.64
CA VAL A 23 28.47 64.56 10.11
C VAL A 23 28.12 63.61 11.23
N ILE A 24 26.89 63.12 11.24
CA ILE A 24 26.53 61.95 12.07
C ILE A 24 26.88 60.71 11.24
N THR A 25 27.98 60.04 11.53
CA THR A 25 28.30 58.74 11.01
C THR A 25 27.34 57.71 11.67
N MET A 26 26.25 57.34 10.99
CA MET A 26 25.47 56.19 11.40
C MET A 26 26.25 54.92 10.99
N ASP A 27 26.86 54.26 11.96
CA ASP A 27 27.33 52.90 11.83
C ASP A 27 26.11 52.00 11.61
N VAL A 28 25.83 51.67 10.34
CA VAL A 28 24.83 50.62 9.98
C VAL A 28 25.43 49.28 10.38
N VAL A 29 25.15 48.85 11.60
CA VAL A 29 25.43 47.48 12.02
C VAL A 29 24.52 46.55 11.17
N GLN A 30 25.07 46.04 10.09
CA GLN A 30 24.44 44.99 9.33
C GLN A 30 24.35 43.73 10.20
N THR A 31 23.21 43.51 10.83
CA THR A 31 22.92 42.23 11.46
C THR A 31 22.71 41.18 10.35
N ILE A 32 23.76 40.40 10.06
CA ILE A 32 23.65 39.22 9.19
C ILE A 32 22.76 38.24 9.95
N PRO A 33 21.61 37.82 9.39
CA PRO A 33 20.79 36.82 10.04
C PRO A 33 21.60 35.51 10.14
N VAL A 34 22.00 35.15 11.35
CA VAL A 34 22.59 33.85 11.64
C VAL A 34 21.48 32.82 11.48
N PHE A 35 21.40 32.18 10.32
CA PHE A 35 20.54 31.02 10.15
C PHE A 35 21.03 29.93 11.10
N ALA A 36 20.28 29.70 12.16
CA ALA A 36 20.56 28.62 13.08
C ALA A 36 20.54 27.31 12.28
N ALA A 37 21.67 26.61 12.22
CA ALA A 37 21.78 25.34 11.53
C ALA A 37 20.74 24.35 12.13
N SER A 38 19.84 23.84 11.30
CA SER A 38 18.80 22.90 11.74
C SER A 38 19.41 21.73 12.50
N ALA A 39 18.89 21.46 13.71
CA ALA A 39 19.39 20.38 14.56
C ALA A 39 19.28 19.04 13.84
N VAL A 40 20.37 18.29 13.81
CA VAL A 40 20.40 16.95 13.19
C VAL A 40 19.48 16.00 13.93
N LYS A 41 18.59 15.33 13.21
CA LYS A 41 17.62 14.35 13.76
C LYS A 41 17.43 13.15 12.83
N LEU A 42 17.04 12.02 13.41
CA LEU A 42 16.56 10.87 12.64
C LEU A 42 15.14 11.10 12.13
N ASN A 43 14.83 10.58 10.92
CA ASN A 43 13.47 10.57 10.37
C ASN A 43 12.48 9.71 11.17
N LYS A 44 12.98 8.77 12.02
CA LYS A 44 12.19 8.01 13.01
C LYS A 44 13.05 7.68 14.22
N THR A 45 12.47 7.81 15.43
CA THR A 45 13.10 7.44 16.72
C THR A 45 12.49 6.17 17.31
N LYS A 46 11.29 5.80 16.87
CA LYS A 46 10.61 4.53 17.15
C LYS A 46 10.07 3.95 15.86
N LEU A 47 10.16 2.62 15.68
CA LEU A 47 9.73 1.93 14.48
C LEU A 47 9.27 0.51 14.81
N THR A 48 8.16 0.08 14.24
CA THR A 48 7.72 -1.31 14.28
C THR A 48 7.78 -1.90 12.87
N LEU A 49 8.44 -3.05 12.73
CA LEU A 49 8.56 -3.78 11.46
C LEU A 49 8.02 -5.20 11.63
N LYS A 50 7.50 -5.80 10.58
CA LYS A 50 7.26 -7.24 10.48
C LYS A 50 8.55 -7.94 10.04
N LYS A 51 8.79 -9.20 10.46
CA LYS A 51 9.92 -10.02 9.98
C LYS A 51 9.96 -10.01 8.44
N GLY A 52 11.14 -9.73 7.87
CA GLY A 52 11.38 -9.59 6.43
C GLY A 52 11.26 -8.16 5.89
N GLN A 53 10.58 -7.25 6.60
CA GLN A 53 10.47 -5.86 6.15
C GLN A 53 11.79 -5.10 6.23
N THR A 54 11.93 -4.11 5.34
CA THR A 54 13.05 -3.15 5.35
C THR A 54 12.53 -1.74 5.58
N TYR A 55 13.40 -0.87 6.10
CA TYR A 55 13.11 0.55 6.30
C TYR A 55 14.36 1.39 6.10
N GLN A 56 14.24 2.56 5.49
CA GLN A 56 15.36 3.49 5.31
C GLN A 56 15.37 4.53 6.43
N LEU A 57 16.29 4.40 7.39
CA LEU A 57 16.62 5.47 8.32
C LEU A 57 17.52 6.50 7.66
N LYS A 58 17.24 7.79 7.93
CA LYS A 58 18.00 8.94 7.44
C LYS A 58 18.19 9.95 8.55
N LEU A 59 19.29 10.69 8.50
CA LEU A 59 19.50 11.91 9.28
C LEU A 59 19.09 13.13 8.44
N SER A 60 18.47 14.12 9.06
CA SER A 60 18.11 15.39 8.43
C SER A 60 18.65 16.55 9.30
N PRO A 61 19.42 17.49 8.72
CA PRO A 61 19.99 17.47 7.37
C PRO A 61 20.95 16.29 7.16
N ASP A 62 21.16 15.92 5.89
CA ASP A 62 22.03 14.80 5.51
C ASP A 62 23.45 14.98 6.07
N GLN A 63 24.00 13.90 6.63
CA GLN A 63 25.29 13.88 7.27
C GLN A 63 26.30 13.04 6.48
N LYS A 64 27.51 13.58 6.30
CA LYS A 64 28.66 12.82 5.77
C LYS A 64 29.25 11.93 6.88
N LYS A 65 29.81 10.76 6.52
CA LYS A 65 30.53 9.83 7.42
C LYS A 65 29.70 9.31 8.60
N VAL A 66 28.43 8.93 8.35
CA VAL A 66 27.57 8.29 9.36
C VAL A 66 28.00 6.85 9.61
N LYS A 67 28.29 6.50 10.88
CA LYS A 67 28.53 5.11 11.32
C LYS A 67 27.23 4.53 11.88
N TRP A 68 26.66 3.52 11.20
CA TRP A 68 25.46 2.83 11.62
C TRP A 68 25.77 1.56 12.38
N SER A 69 25.03 1.29 13.44
CA SER A 69 25.15 0.06 14.22
C SER A 69 23.81 -0.40 14.76
N SER A 70 23.70 -1.70 15.05
CA SER A 70 22.53 -2.31 15.69
C SER A 70 22.97 -2.99 16.98
N SER A 71 22.20 -2.81 18.06
CA SER A 71 22.43 -3.48 19.34
C SER A 71 22.20 -5.00 19.28
N LYS A 72 21.36 -5.45 18.30
CA LYS A 72 21.04 -6.88 18.07
C LYS A 72 20.92 -7.15 16.57
N LYS A 73 22.05 -7.46 15.91
CA LYS A 73 22.12 -7.68 14.45
C LYS A 73 21.30 -8.87 13.97
N ASN A 74 21.02 -9.85 14.83
CA ASN A 74 20.15 -10.99 14.56
C ASN A 74 18.65 -10.62 14.60
N VAL A 75 18.26 -9.52 15.26
CA VAL A 75 16.90 -8.98 15.26
C VAL A 75 16.72 -8.00 14.11
N VAL A 76 17.60 -6.99 14.02
CA VAL A 76 17.61 -5.99 12.94
C VAL A 76 19.05 -5.74 12.51
N SER A 77 19.33 -5.93 11.23
CA SER A 77 20.61 -5.47 10.65
C SER A 77 20.43 -4.08 10.05
N VAL A 78 21.53 -3.31 9.99
CA VAL A 78 21.58 -2.00 9.34
C VAL A 78 22.75 -1.94 8.38
N SER A 79 22.54 -1.42 7.18
CA SER A 79 23.58 -1.23 6.16
C SER A 79 24.38 0.05 6.43
N LYS A 80 25.53 0.22 5.76
CA LYS A 80 26.33 1.45 5.77
C LYS A 80 25.54 2.69 5.35
N LYS A 81 24.45 2.52 4.57
CA LYS A 81 23.56 3.60 4.09
C LYS A 81 22.30 3.78 4.96
N GLY A 82 22.20 3.11 6.13
CA GLY A 82 21.05 3.25 7.04
C GLY A 82 19.82 2.42 6.66
N LYS A 83 19.89 1.50 5.68
CA LYS A 83 18.80 0.58 5.36
C LYS A 83 18.74 -0.52 6.41
N LEU A 84 17.60 -0.62 7.10
CA LEU A 84 17.30 -1.66 8.08
C LEU A 84 16.72 -2.89 7.39
N THR A 85 17.00 -4.07 7.96
CA THR A 85 16.35 -5.33 7.58
C THR A 85 15.93 -6.06 8.86
N ALA A 86 14.63 -6.29 9.02
CA ALA A 86 14.05 -7.02 10.16
C ALA A 86 14.21 -8.53 9.95
N LYS A 87 15.04 -9.20 10.80
CA LYS A 87 15.40 -10.62 10.64
C LYS A 87 14.64 -11.56 11.56
N LYS A 88 14.46 -11.18 12.83
CA LYS A 88 13.83 -11.99 13.87
C LYS A 88 12.99 -11.10 14.78
N ALA A 89 11.90 -11.64 15.31
CA ALA A 89 11.08 -10.93 16.31
C ALA A 89 11.91 -10.56 17.54
N GLY A 90 11.65 -9.39 18.10
CA GLY A 90 12.35 -8.84 19.25
C GLY A 90 12.58 -7.33 19.11
N ASN A 91 13.37 -6.78 20.03
CA ASN A 91 13.70 -5.37 20.08
C ASN A 91 15.18 -5.15 19.82
N ALA A 92 15.50 -4.12 19.03
CA ALA A 92 16.86 -3.66 18.79
C ALA A 92 16.91 -2.13 18.78
N THR A 93 18.04 -1.55 19.19
CA THR A 93 18.31 -0.11 19.04
C THR A 93 19.28 0.08 17.89
N ILE A 94 18.89 0.88 16.93
CA ILE A 94 19.76 1.31 15.83
C ILE A 94 20.37 2.64 16.20
N THR A 95 21.68 2.75 16.05
CA THR A 95 22.44 3.97 16.35
C THR A 95 23.10 4.51 15.07
N ALA A 96 22.88 5.79 14.79
CA ALA A 96 23.64 6.58 13.84
C ALA A 96 24.63 7.45 14.61
N LYS A 97 25.94 7.27 14.39
CA LYS A 97 27.00 8.07 15.01
C LYS A 97 27.62 9.01 13.99
N VAL A 98 27.64 10.33 14.30
CA VAL A 98 28.27 11.37 13.51
C VAL A 98 29.25 12.11 14.42
N GLY A 99 30.55 11.94 14.21
CA GLY A 99 31.57 12.41 15.13
C GLY A 99 31.36 11.84 16.55
N LYS A 100 31.21 12.72 17.54
CA LYS A 100 30.92 12.34 18.94
C LYS A 100 29.42 12.16 19.23
N LYS A 101 28.51 12.67 18.38
CA LYS A 101 27.05 12.64 18.60
C LYS A 101 26.43 11.30 18.16
N LYS A 102 25.44 10.83 18.93
CA LYS A 102 24.68 9.59 18.68
C LYS A 102 23.20 9.90 18.55
N TYR A 103 22.55 9.31 17.54
CA TYR A 103 21.10 9.40 17.28
C TYR A 103 20.56 7.97 17.26
N THR A 104 19.50 7.70 18.03
CA THR A 104 19.00 6.33 18.22
C THR A 104 17.57 6.16 17.73
N CYS A 105 17.27 4.99 17.19
CA CYS A 105 15.94 4.54 16.85
C CYS A 105 15.66 3.20 17.53
N LYS A 106 14.60 3.12 18.35
CA LYS A 106 14.13 1.87 18.94
C LYS A 106 13.29 1.13 17.90
N VAL A 107 13.69 -0.08 17.52
CA VAL A 107 13.00 -0.91 16.53
C VAL A 107 12.44 -2.14 17.20
N THR A 108 11.13 -2.34 17.08
CA THR A 108 10.44 -3.57 17.48
C THR A 108 10.14 -4.37 16.22
N VAL A 109 10.61 -5.60 16.15
CA VAL A 109 10.24 -6.54 15.11
C VAL A 109 9.21 -7.51 15.66
N LYS A 110 8.04 -7.53 15.01
CA LYS A 110 7.00 -8.53 15.27
C LYS A 110 7.17 -9.70 14.30
N ASN A 111 6.82 -10.92 14.73
CA ASN A 111 6.66 -12.01 13.78
C ASN A 111 5.69 -11.57 12.69
N LYS A 112 5.91 -12.01 11.45
CA LYS A 112 4.81 -12.07 10.51
C LYS A 112 3.79 -12.99 11.19
N VAL A 113 2.65 -12.45 11.61
CA VAL A 113 1.56 -13.30 12.10
C VAL A 113 1.31 -14.26 10.95
N ALA A 114 1.58 -15.55 11.16
CA ALA A 114 1.03 -16.56 10.29
C ALA A 114 -0.48 -16.37 10.44
N THR A 115 -1.11 -15.76 9.46
CA THR A 115 -2.57 -15.69 9.41
C THR A 115 -2.99 -17.14 9.39
N VAL A 116 -3.58 -17.62 10.48
CA VAL A 116 -4.27 -18.91 10.45
C VAL A 116 -5.36 -18.67 9.42
N LEU A 117 -5.19 -19.25 8.23
CA LEU A 117 -6.15 -19.11 7.16
C LEU A 117 -7.48 -19.69 7.68
N THR A 118 -8.51 -18.87 7.66
CA THR A 118 -9.86 -19.32 7.96
C THR A 118 -10.30 -20.35 6.89
N THR A 119 -11.35 -21.09 7.15
CA THR A 119 -11.95 -21.95 6.12
C THR A 119 -12.27 -21.13 4.86
N ALA A 120 -12.83 -19.93 5.03
CA ALA A 120 -13.12 -19.01 3.92
C ALA A 120 -11.86 -18.66 3.11
N ASP A 121 -10.73 -18.34 3.77
CA ASP A 121 -9.48 -17.99 3.07
C ASP A 121 -8.94 -19.18 2.25
N LYS A 122 -9.05 -20.40 2.78
CA LYS A 122 -8.63 -21.63 2.09
C LYS A 122 -9.49 -21.88 0.86
N GLU A 123 -10.80 -21.77 1.01
CA GLU A 123 -11.77 -21.97 -0.08
C GLU A 123 -11.57 -20.94 -1.19
N LYS A 124 -11.39 -19.64 -0.85
CA LYS A 124 -11.10 -18.59 -1.82
C LYS A 124 -9.78 -18.84 -2.57
N ALA A 125 -8.74 -19.27 -1.86
CA ALA A 125 -7.45 -19.58 -2.48
C ALA A 125 -7.56 -20.78 -3.45
N GLU A 126 -8.37 -21.81 -3.11
CA GLU A 126 -8.59 -22.95 -3.99
C GLU A 126 -9.43 -22.54 -5.22
N VAL A 127 -10.46 -21.69 -5.07
CA VAL A 127 -11.22 -21.13 -6.22
C VAL A 127 -10.27 -20.39 -7.16
N LEU A 128 -9.37 -19.53 -6.67
CA LEU A 128 -8.39 -18.83 -7.52
C LEU A 128 -7.51 -19.83 -8.29
N LYS A 129 -7.02 -20.85 -7.62
CA LYS A 129 -6.20 -21.90 -8.24
C LYS A 129 -6.96 -22.61 -9.37
N LEU A 130 -8.23 -22.95 -9.14
CA LEU A 130 -9.09 -23.60 -10.13
C LEU A 130 -9.40 -22.66 -11.31
N ILE A 131 -9.73 -21.38 -11.08
CA ILE A 131 -9.87 -20.37 -12.14
C ILE A 131 -8.62 -20.37 -13.03
N ASN A 132 -7.44 -20.25 -12.44
CA ASN A 132 -6.20 -20.16 -13.19
C ASN A 132 -5.80 -21.48 -13.89
N LYS A 133 -6.25 -22.63 -13.38
CA LYS A 133 -6.14 -23.92 -14.08
C LYS A 133 -6.96 -23.91 -15.37
N GLU A 134 -8.22 -23.50 -15.30
CA GLU A 134 -9.12 -23.43 -16.47
C GLU A 134 -8.61 -22.40 -17.50
N ARG A 135 -8.20 -21.22 -17.04
CA ARG A 135 -7.63 -20.18 -17.91
C ARG A 135 -6.36 -20.67 -18.63
N LYS A 136 -5.46 -21.32 -17.90
CA LYS A 136 -4.24 -21.90 -18.48
C LYS A 136 -4.56 -22.97 -19.52
N ALA A 137 -5.57 -23.80 -19.31
CA ALA A 137 -6.00 -24.83 -20.28
C ALA A 137 -6.49 -24.22 -21.60
N GLN A 138 -6.91 -22.93 -21.61
CA GLN A 138 -7.32 -22.16 -22.78
C GLN A 138 -6.22 -21.20 -23.28
N GLY A 139 -4.98 -21.31 -22.78
CA GLY A 139 -3.86 -20.42 -23.18
C GLY A 139 -3.96 -19.00 -22.64
N LEU A 140 -4.84 -18.72 -21.67
CA LEU A 140 -5.06 -17.39 -21.13
C LEU A 140 -4.12 -17.08 -19.97
N SER A 141 -3.81 -15.78 -19.81
CA SER A 141 -3.06 -15.28 -18.65
C SER A 141 -3.82 -15.51 -17.34
N SER A 142 -3.07 -15.81 -16.28
CA SER A 142 -3.64 -15.96 -14.94
C SER A 142 -4.16 -14.63 -14.39
N VAL A 143 -5.32 -14.66 -13.72
CA VAL A 143 -5.80 -13.55 -12.91
C VAL A 143 -5.16 -13.59 -11.52
N LYS A 144 -5.02 -12.42 -10.90
CA LYS A 144 -4.47 -12.27 -9.54
C LYS A 144 -5.59 -11.93 -8.56
N MET A 145 -5.53 -12.53 -7.36
CA MET A 145 -6.40 -12.12 -6.27
C MET A 145 -6.09 -10.67 -5.88
N ASP A 146 -7.15 -9.86 -5.71
CA ASP A 146 -7.05 -8.47 -5.28
C ASP A 146 -7.82 -8.29 -3.98
N ASP A 147 -7.17 -7.74 -2.94
CA ASP A 147 -7.76 -7.64 -1.60
C ASP A 147 -8.97 -6.68 -1.57
N THR A 148 -8.98 -5.65 -2.41
CA THR A 148 -10.10 -4.71 -2.51
C THR A 148 -11.31 -5.37 -3.17
N LEU A 149 -11.10 -6.11 -4.26
CA LEU A 149 -12.15 -6.90 -4.91
C LEU A 149 -12.65 -8.02 -3.99
N ASN A 150 -11.78 -8.67 -3.20
CA ASN A 150 -12.20 -9.67 -2.19
C ASN A 150 -13.16 -9.05 -1.17
N ALA A 151 -12.81 -7.86 -0.65
CA ALA A 151 -13.65 -7.18 0.33
C ALA A 151 -15.02 -6.79 -0.25
N ALA A 152 -15.07 -6.35 -1.51
CA ALA A 152 -16.31 -6.08 -2.22
C ALA A 152 -17.12 -7.37 -2.46
N ALA A 153 -16.47 -8.44 -2.92
CA ALA A 153 -17.10 -9.74 -3.15
C ALA A 153 -17.66 -10.37 -1.86
N ASP A 154 -17.01 -10.17 -0.71
CA ASP A 154 -17.53 -10.63 0.60
C ASP A 154 -18.82 -9.90 1.00
N VAL A 155 -18.94 -8.62 0.67
CA VAL A 155 -20.21 -7.90 0.88
C VAL A 155 -21.29 -8.43 -0.06
N ARG A 156 -20.95 -8.63 -1.34
CA ARG A 156 -21.87 -9.21 -2.32
C ARG A 156 -22.34 -10.60 -1.91
N ALA A 157 -21.46 -11.46 -1.37
CA ALA A 157 -21.83 -12.79 -0.88
C ALA A 157 -22.90 -12.72 0.25
N LYS A 158 -22.85 -11.70 1.10
CA LYS A 158 -23.89 -11.43 2.11
C LYS A 158 -25.16 -10.83 1.51
N GLU A 159 -25.05 -10.03 0.45
CA GLU A 159 -26.20 -9.47 -0.26
C GLU A 159 -26.99 -10.54 -1.00
N ILE A 160 -26.32 -11.46 -1.75
CA ILE A 160 -27.00 -12.55 -2.47
C ILE A 160 -27.63 -13.58 -1.55
N ARG A 161 -27.20 -13.69 -0.29
CA ARG A 161 -27.92 -14.44 0.73
C ARG A 161 -29.32 -13.88 0.98
N LYS A 162 -29.50 -12.55 0.90
CA LYS A 162 -30.80 -11.87 1.10
C LYS A 162 -31.63 -11.88 -0.18
N SER A 163 -31.00 -11.62 -1.32
CA SER A 163 -31.62 -11.57 -2.62
C SER A 163 -30.62 -12.11 -3.67
N PHE A 164 -30.87 -13.33 -4.16
CA PHE A 164 -29.99 -13.99 -5.15
C PHE A 164 -30.17 -13.33 -6.51
N SER A 165 -29.42 -12.25 -6.74
CA SER A 165 -29.52 -11.41 -7.93
C SER A 165 -28.22 -10.65 -8.19
N HIS A 166 -27.97 -10.31 -9.47
CA HIS A 166 -26.97 -9.34 -9.88
C HIS A 166 -27.36 -7.87 -9.56
N THR A 167 -28.64 -7.64 -9.20
CA THR A 167 -29.07 -6.37 -8.62
C THR A 167 -28.87 -6.42 -7.11
N ARG A 168 -28.24 -5.39 -6.56
CA ARG A 168 -27.99 -5.26 -5.13
C ARG A 168 -29.31 -4.96 -4.37
N PRO A 169 -29.36 -5.22 -3.05
CA PRO A 169 -30.56 -4.92 -2.25
C PRO A 169 -30.99 -3.45 -2.25
N ASN A 170 -30.08 -2.53 -2.61
CA ASN A 170 -30.38 -1.10 -2.76
C ASN A 170 -30.94 -0.73 -4.17
N GLY A 171 -31.15 -1.71 -5.04
CA GLY A 171 -31.66 -1.52 -6.40
C GLY A 171 -30.59 -1.22 -7.45
N GLU A 172 -29.32 -1.05 -7.06
CA GLU A 172 -28.23 -0.76 -7.97
C GLU A 172 -27.65 -2.03 -8.64
N ASN A 173 -26.93 -1.82 -9.74
CA ASN A 173 -26.14 -2.86 -10.39
C ASN A 173 -25.03 -3.39 -9.44
N CYS A 174 -24.67 -4.68 -9.57
CA CYS A 174 -23.66 -5.33 -8.73
C CYS A 174 -22.30 -4.60 -8.72
N PHE A 175 -21.92 -3.94 -9.83
CA PHE A 175 -20.66 -3.21 -9.93
C PHE A 175 -20.66 -1.85 -9.24
N SER A 176 -21.82 -1.33 -8.81
CA SER A 176 -21.87 -0.08 -8.02
C SER A 176 -21.05 -0.18 -6.73
N ILE A 177 -20.89 -1.39 -6.18
CA ILE A 177 -20.05 -1.63 -5.01
C ILE A 177 -18.59 -1.23 -5.25
N LEU A 178 -18.07 -1.39 -6.46
CA LEU A 178 -16.68 -1.06 -6.81
C LEU A 178 -16.43 0.45 -6.87
N GLN A 179 -17.49 1.25 -6.97
CA GLN A 179 -17.46 2.72 -7.00
C GLN A 179 -17.61 3.34 -5.61
N GLU A 180 -18.00 2.55 -4.59
CA GLU A 180 -18.06 3.04 -3.21
C GLU A 180 -16.70 3.56 -2.76
N LYS A 181 -16.67 4.70 -2.05
CA LYS A 181 -15.45 5.40 -1.58
C LYS A 181 -14.44 4.51 -0.87
N LYS A 182 -14.89 3.45 -0.19
CA LYS A 182 -14.00 2.53 0.51
C LYS A 182 -13.27 1.53 -0.40
N TYR A 183 -13.72 1.37 -1.65
CA TYR A 183 -13.12 0.46 -2.64
C TYR A 183 -12.45 1.22 -3.77
N GLU A 184 -13.15 2.15 -4.44
CA GLU A 184 -12.67 3.01 -5.54
C GLU A 184 -11.85 2.24 -6.60
N VAL A 185 -12.36 1.07 -7.02
CA VAL A 185 -11.64 0.24 -8.00
C VAL A 185 -11.74 0.87 -9.38
N LYS A 186 -10.60 1.22 -9.95
CA LYS A 186 -10.51 1.68 -11.34
C LYS A 186 -10.41 0.48 -12.28
N TYR A 187 -11.42 0.28 -13.12
CA TYR A 187 -11.48 -0.80 -14.08
C TYR A 187 -12.06 -0.29 -15.41
N TYR A 188 -11.75 -0.95 -16.50
CA TYR A 188 -12.33 -0.72 -17.81
C TYR A 188 -13.34 -1.80 -18.21
N VAL A 189 -13.28 -2.96 -17.58
CA VAL A 189 -14.22 -4.08 -17.76
C VAL A 189 -14.36 -4.84 -16.43
N ALA A 190 -15.57 -5.31 -16.15
CA ALA A 190 -15.83 -6.14 -14.96
C ALA A 190 -16.88 -7.20 -15.26
N GLY A 191 -16.86 -8.30 -14.50
CA GLY A 191 -17.83 -9.38 -14.56
C GLY A 191 -18.10 -9.93 -13.17
N GLU A 192 -19.34 -10.43 -12.95
CA GLU A 192 -19.74 -11.07 -11.71
C GLU A 192 -20.28 -12.46 -11.99
N ASN A 193 -19.81 -13.46 -11.22
CA ASN A 193 -20.44 -14.76 -11.08
C ASN A 193 -20.96 -14.90 -9.65
N ILE A 194 -22.19 -15.39 -9.49
CA ILE A 194 -22.79 -15.69 -8.20
C ILE A 194 -23.22 -17.14 -8.14
N ALA A 195 -23.12 -17.75 -6.97
CA ALA A 195 -23.60 -19.12 -6.74
C ALA A 195 -24.04 -19.32 -5.28
N ALA A 196 -24.95 -20.26 -5.04
CA ALA A 196 -25.40 -20.65 -3.72
C ALA A 196 -25.56 -22.17 -3.63
N GLY A 197 -25.42 -22.73 -2.41
CA GLY A 197 -25.63 -24.16 -2.12
C GLY A 197 -24.40 -25.05 -2.31
N TYR A 198 -23.30 -24.55 -2.84
CA TYR A 198 -22.07 -25.32 -3.06
C TYR A 198 -21.18 -25.32 -1.82
N GLY A 199 -20.90 -26.49 -1.26
CA GLY A 199 -20.21 -26.63 0.03
C GLY A 199 -18.71 -26.37 0.02
N ASN A 200 -18.06 -26.34 -1.16
CA ASN A 200 -16.62 -26.15 -1.30
C ASN A 200 -16.23 -25.59 -2.67
N ALA A 201 -14.96 -25.17 -2.79
CA ALA A 201 -14.38 -24.56 -3.98
C ALA A 201 -14.49 -25.44 -5.24
N ALA A 202 -14.27 -26.73 -5.11
CA ALA A 202 -14.31 -27.64 -6.26
C ALA A 202 -15.73 -27.72 -6.85
N SER A 203 -16.75 -27.90 -6.00
CA SER A 203 -18.13 -28.00 -6.44
C SER A 203 -18.68 -26.71 -7.05
N VAL A 204 -18.35 -25.55 -6.48
CA VAL A 204 -18.79 -24.26 -7.05
C VAL A 204 -18.11 -23.96 -8.38
N MET A 205 -16.81 -24.27 -8.52
CA MET A 205 -16.11 -24.12 -9.80
C MET A 205 -16.67 -25.02 -10.88
N ASP A 206 -16.98 -26.28 -10.54
CA ASP A 206 -17.64 -27.19 -11.47
C ASP A 206 -19.01 -26.64 -11.93
N GLY A 207 -19.83 -26.16 -10.99
CA GLY A 207 -21.09 -25.48 -11.31
C GLY A 207 -20.93 -24.27 -12.24
N TRP A 208 -19.95 -23.42 -11.99
CA TRP A 208 -19.70 -22.27 -12.86
C TRP A 208 -19.16 -22.67 -14.24
N MET A 209 -18.25 -23.64 -14.32
CA MET A 209 -17.70 -24.10 -15.60
C MET A 209 -18.71 -24.83 -16.49
N ASN A 210 -19.72 -25.45 -15.88
CA ASN A 210 -20.83 -26.10 -16.61
C ASN A 210 -21.96 -25.11 -17.02
N SER A 211 -21.84 -23.83 -16.62
CA SER A 211 -22.78 -22.76 -17.02
C SER A 211 -22.13 -21.85 -18.07
N PRO A 212 -22.68 -21.77 -19.31
CA PRO A 212 -22.03 -21.00 -20.38
C PRO A 212 -21.70 -19.54 -20.02
N GLY A 213 -22.60 -18.82 -19.36
CA GLY A 213 -22.39 -17.43 -18.96
C GLY A 213 -21.31 -17.27 -17.88
N HIS A 214 -21.34 -18.12 -16.84
CA HIS A 214 -20.33 -18.08 -15.80
C HIS A 214 -18.95 -18.50 -16.33
N ARG A 215 -18.91 -19.53 -17.19
CA ARG A 215 -17.70 -19.97 -17.86
C ARG A 215 -17.10 -18.87 -18.73
N ALA A 216 -17.91 -18.14 -19.46
CA ALA A 216 -17.46 -17.00 -20.28
C ALA A 216 -16.75 -15.94 -19.43
N ASN A 217 -17.29 -15.57 -18.26
CA ASN A 217 -16.63 -14.66 -17.32
C ASN A 217 -15.29 -15.21 -16.82
N ILE A 218 -15.20 -16.51 -16.47
CA ILE A 218 -13.95 -17.12 -16.00
C ILE A 218 -12.86 -17.07 -17.07
N LEU A 219 -13.25 -17.24 -18.34
CA LEU A 219 -12.33 -17.30 -19.48
C LEU A 219 -12.18 -15.97 -20.25
N GLU A 220 -12.76 -14.88 -19.77
CA GLU A 220 -12.62 -13.57 -20.41
C GLU A 220 -11.16 -13.09 -20.34
N SER A 221 -10.57 -12.85 -21.50
CA SER A 221 -9.13 -12.54 -21.65
C SER A 221 -8.73 -11.19 -21.07
N SER A 222 -9.64 -10.22 -21.08
CA SER A 222 -9.40 -8.86 -20.60
C SER A 222 -9.33 -8.73 -19.08
N TYR A 223 -9.67 -9.77 -18.32
CA TYR A 223 -9.51 -9.75 -16.88
C TYR A 223 -8.08 -10.09 -16.44
N ASN A 224 -7.56 -9.30 -15.50
CA ASN A 224 -6.25 -9.52 -14.86
C ASN A 224 -6.35 -9.64 -13.32
N LYS A 225 -7.50 -9.30 -12.73
CA LYS A 225 -7.77 -9.39 -11.30
C LYS A 225 -9.09 -10.10 -11.02
N VAL A 226 -9.19 -10.70 -9.82
CA VAL A 226 -10.42 -11.30 -9.29
C VAL A 226 -10.52 -11.06 -7.79
N GLY A 227 -11.73 -10.76 -7.32
CA GLY A 227 -12.14 -10.87 -5.93
C GLY A 227 -13.05 -12.08 -5.75
N ILE A 228 -12.85 -12.82 -4.67
CA ILE A 228 -13.65 -14.00 -4.35
C ILE A 228 -14.32 -13.78 -3.00
N GLY A 229 -15.65 -13.75 -3.00
CA GLY A 229 -16.50 -13.68 -1.83
C GLY A 229 -16.98 -15.06 -1.41
N TYR A 230 -16.96 -15.32 -0.10
CA TYR A 230 -17.51 -16.52 0.50
C TYR A 230 -18.24 -16.16 1.79
N TYR A 231 -19.48 -16.60 1.88
CA TYR A 231 -20.28 -16.41 3.09
C TYR A 231 -21.01 -17.70 3.44
N TYR A 232 -20.88 -18.13 4.70
CA TYR A 232 -21.59 -19.26 5.26
C TYR A 232 -22.59 -18.80 6.31
N ASP A 233 -23.84 -19.27 6.19
CA ASP A 233 -24.90 -19.05 7.18
C ASP A 233 -25.70 -20.35 7.37
N ALA A 234 -25.49 -21.00 8.50
CA ALA A 234 -26.14 -22.28 8.83
C ALA A 234 -27.67 -22.21 8.84
N ASN A 235 -28.22 -20.99 9.08
CA ASN A 235 -29.67 -20.76 9.21
C ASN A 235 -30.35 -20.33 7.91
N SER A 236 -29.60 -20.28 6.80
CA SER A 236 -30.15 -19.92 5.49
C SER A 236 -30.40 -21.16 4.61
N THR A 237 -31.31 -21.04 3.63
CA THR A 237 -31.71 -22.13 2.73
C THR A 237 -30.53 -22.80 2.06
N TYR A 238 -29.60 -22.03 1.52
CA TYR A 238 -28.48 -22.56 0.74
C TYR A 238 -27.20 -22.71 1.57
N ARG A 239 -27.11 -22.14 2.75
CA ARG A 239 -25.97 -22.15 3.67
C ARG A 239 -24.70 -21.50 3.13
N TYR A 240 -24.32 -21.75 1.88
CA TYR A 240 -23.08 -21.34 1.23
C TYR A 240 -23.40 -20.36 0.10
N TYR A 241 -22.71 -19.22 0.07
CA TYR A 241 -22.88 -18.15 -0.92
C TYR A 241 -21.52 -17.74 -1.45
N TRP A 242 -21.40 -17.71 -2.78
CA TRP A 242 -20.15 -17.48 -3.48
C TRP A 242 -20.29 -16.37 -4.50
N VAL A 243 -19.26 -15.55 -4.60
CA VAL A 243 -19.18 -14.48 -5.59
C VAL A 243 -17.78 -14.43 -6.18
N GLN A 244 -17.69 -14.28 -7.49
CA GLN A 244 -16.48 -13.87 -8.20
C GLN A 244 -16.75 -12.50 -8.79
N ILE A 245 -15.90 -11.52 -8.49
CA ILE A 245 -15.88 -10.22 -9.18
C ILE A 245 -14.57 -10.14 -9.94
N PHE A 246 -14.64 -10.22 -11.26
CA PHE A 246 -13.51 -10.05 -12.15
C PHE A 246 -13.35 -8.58 -12.53
N ALA A 247 -12.12 -8.14 -12.78
CA ALA A 247 -11.82 -6.82 -13.30
C ALA A 247 -10.63 -6.84 -14.25
N GLY A 248 -10.74 -6.06 -15.33
CA GLY A 248 -9.61 -5.61 -16.14
C GLY A 248 -9.17 -4.24 -15.64
N THR A 249 -7.94 -4.13 -15.15
CA THR A 249 -7.35 -2.89 -14.62
C THR A 249 -6.04 -2.57 -15.35
N GLN A 250 -5.71 -1.29 -15.42
CA GLN A 250 -4.39 -0.85 -15.92
C GLN A 250 -3.26 -1.21 -14.97
#